data_d28a250b58689c1768a73b1aaa5cfe7a
#
_entry.id   d28a250b58689c1768a73b1aaa5cfe7a
#
_cell.length_a   1.000
_cell.length_b   1.000
_cell.length_c   1.000
_cell.angle_alpha   90.00
_cell.angle_beta   90.00
_cell.angle_gamma   90.00
#
_symmetry.space_group_name_H-M   'P 1'
#
loop_
_entity.id
_entity.type
_entity.pdbx_description
1 polymer ?
#
loop_
_entity_poly.entity_id
_entity_poly.type
_entity_poly.pdbx_seq_one_letter_code
_entity_poly.pdbx_strand_id
1 'polypeptide(L)'
;DDCSTDKSVELIESRIRNNKTDIPIRLIKNGHNSGSVFAQWQKAFQAATGDYVWIAEADDSCSPYFLENIMPAFKDNTMVISYCESLTIDEKNRLLMQDLREWIDIYGTGKWDTDYVNDGMKEVSETMCINNTIANASSAVFRKGDYYNIMEEAKRYRLAGDWYTYMGILRLGKISYCKQSLNYHRMQEKSVTLTTNAHKEFDEIVSLQNFAMNYFDVKEETKELIYERRAKKRRQLGLQGYHAVDYCSRI
;
A
#
# COMPACT_ATOMS: atom_id res chain seq x y z
N ASP A 1 11.34 -10.41 10.51
CA ASP A 1 12.66 -9.97 10.06
C ASP A 1 13.10 -10.78 8.85
N ASP A 2 13.52 -10.10 7.79
CA ASP A 2 13.93 -10.69 6.52
C ASP A 2 15.46 -10.87 6.43
N CYS A 3 16.04 -11.47 7.46
CA CYS A 3 17.48 -11.75 7.57
C CYS A 3 18.34 -10.47 7.64
N SER A 4 17.99 -9.54 8.55
CA SER A 4 18.76 -8.32 8.79
C SER A 4 20.20 -8.65 9.20
N THR A 5 21.15 -7.87 8.69
CA THR A 5 22.61 -8.02 8.97
C THR A 5 23.12 -7.03 10.01
N ASP A 6 22.25 -6.14 10.48
CA ASP A 6 22.53 -5.15 11.53
C ASP A 6 22.00 -5.61 12.89
N LYS A 7 21.85 -4.70 13.84
CA LYS A 7 21.36 -4.97 15.20
C LYS A 7 19.83 -5.06 15.31
N SER A 8 19.06 -5.08 14.21
CA SER A 8 17.60 -5.07 14.25
C SER A 8 17.02 -6.23 15.06
N VAL A 9 17.47 -7.46 14.81
CA VAL A 9 17.02 -8.65 15.55
C VAL A 9 17.32 -8.55 17.04
N GLU A 10 18.55 -8.15 17.40
CA GLU A 10 18.98 -7.98 18.79
C GLU A 10 18.12 -6.96 19.54
N LEU A 11 17.82 -5.82 18.90
CA LEU A 11 16.98 -4.78 19.46
C LEU A 11 15.55 -5.26 19.69
N ILE A 12 14.95 -5.96 18.72
CA ILE A 12 13.60 -6.53 18.82
C ILE A 12 13.55 -7.56 19.96
N GLU A 13 14.50 -8.48 20.02
CA GLU A 13 14.58 -9.50 21.09
C GLU A 13 14.74 -8.85 22.47
N SER A 14 15.56 -7.80 22.57
CA SER A 14 15.68 -7.01 23.80
C SER A 14 14.36 -6.38 24.20
N ARG A 15 13.63 -5.82 23.22
CA ARG A 15 12.30 -5.24 23.46
C ARG A 15 11.29 -6.28 23.93
N ILE A 16 11.29 -7.47 23.33
CA ILE A 16 10.42 -8.59 23.73
C ILE A 16 10.71 -8.98 25.19
N ARG A 17 12.00 -9.18 25.55
CA ARG A 17 12.39 -9.54 26.93
C ARG A 17 11.96 -8.48 27.98
N ASN A 18 11.97 -7.21 27.58
CA ASN A 18 11.64 -6.08 28.44
C ASN A 18 10.18 -5.61 28.28
N ASN A 19 9.35 -6.35 27.57
CA ASN A 19 7.95 -5.99 27.36
C ASN A 19 7.20 -6.01 28.71
N LYS A 20 6.65 -4.86 29.08
CA LYS A 20 5.85 -4.68 30.30
C LYS A 20 4.34 -4.62 30.02
N THR A 21 3.93 -4.86 28.78
CA THR A 21 2.53 -4.85 28.36
C THR A 21 2.04 -6.27 28.18
N ASP A 22 0.74 -6.49 28.29
CA ASP A 22 0.10 -7.78 28.02
C ASP A 22 -0.05 -8.06 26.52
N ILE A 23 0.45 -7.15 25.67
CA ILE A 23 0.40 -7.32 24.22
C ILE A 23 1.49 -8.32 23.80
N PRO A 24 1.13 -9.48 23.22
CA PRO A 24 2.11 -10.47 22.78
C PRO A 24 2.92 -9.95 21.60
N ILE A 25 4.23 -10.09 21.66
CA ILE A 25 5.15 -9.77 20.58
C ILE A 25 5.77 -11.07 20.08
N ARG A 26 5.61 -11.36 18.79
CA ARG A 26 6.19 -12.53 18.12
C ARG A 26 7.17 -12.09 17.06
N LEU A 27 8.43 -12.50 17.18
CA LEU A 27 9.45 -12.30 16.15
C LEU A 27 9.54 -13.54 15.26
N ILE A 28 9.33 -13.34 13.96
CA ILE A 28 9.54 -14.37 12.92
C ILE A 28 10.79 -13.99 12.16
N LYS A 29 11.82 -14.84 12.21
CA LYS A 29 13.10 -14.63 11.52
C LYS A 29 13.19 -15.51 10.29
N ASN A 30 13.54 -14.95 9.15
CA ASN A 30 13.84 -15.70 7.94
C ASN A 30 15.27 -16.27 8.00
N GLY A 31 15.46 -17.45 7.42
CA GLY A 31 16.80 -18.05 7.31
C GLY A 31 17.65 -17.44 6.19
N HIS A 32 17.01 -16.73 5.26
CA HIS A 32 17.66 -15.99 4.16
C HIS A 32 16.78 -14.79 3.80
N ASN A 33 17.40 -13.76 3.23
CA ASN A 33 16.67 -12.59 2.74
C ASN A 33 15.81 -12.96 1.52
N SER A 34 14.50 -12.66 1.58
CA SER A 34 13.57 -12.97 0.49
C SER A 34 13.68 -12.03 -0.70
N GLY A 35 14.24 -10.85 -0.50
CA GLY A 35 14.30 -9.79 -1.49
C GLY A 35 12.95 -9.17 -1.83
N SER A 36 11.87 -9.49 -1.10
CA SER A 36 10.51 -9.00 -1.37
C SER A 36 9.77 -8.61 -0.10
N VAL A 37 9.38 -7.35 0.01
CA VAL A 37 8.51 -6.86 1.10
C VAL A 37 7.16 -7.58 1.08
N PHE A 38 6.62 -7.90 -0.09
CA PHE A 38 5.33 -8.58 -0.24
C PHE A 38 5.37 -10.04 0.21
N ALA A 39 6.54 -10.70 0.13
CA ALA A 39 6.73 -12.00 0.76
C ALA A 39 6.67 -11.91 2.30
N GLN A 40 7.15 -10.80 2.89
CA GLN A 40 7.01 -10.55 4.32
C GLN A 40 5.56 -10.24 4.70
N TRP A 41 4.84 -9.48 3.90
CA TRP A 41 3.42 -9.22 4.10
C TRP A 41 2.62 -10.52 4.12
N GLN A 42 2.80 -11.40 3.11
CA GLN A 42 2.11 -12.70 3.07
C GLN A 42 2.37 -13.51 4.33
N LYS A 43 3.64 -13.60 4.74
CA LYS A 43 4.03 -14.32 5.96
C LYS A 43 3.40 -13.72 7.22
N ALA A 44 3.38 -12.40 7.33
CA ALA A 44 2.77 -11.68 8.46
C ALA A 44 1.26 -11.89 8.51
N PHE A 45 0.55 -11.80 7.39
CA PHE A 45 -0.88 -12.07 7.29
C PHE A 45 -1.23 -13.50 7.70
N GLN A 46 -0.45 -14.49 7.27
CA GLN A 46 -0.64 -15.89 7.67
C GLN A 46 -0.41 -16.09 9.18
N ALA A 47 0.57 -15.40 9.75
CA ALA A 47 0.91 -15.50 11.15
C ALA A 47 -0.05 -14.73 12.09
N ALA A 48 -0.76 -13.74 11.57
CA ALA A 48 -1.72 -12.96 12.33
C ALA A 48 -2.92 -13.82 12.77
N THR A 49 -3.34 -13.66 14.02
CA THR A 49 -4.46 -14.42 14.62
C THR A 49 -5.70 -13.56 14.91
N GLY A 50 -5.58 -12.22 14.83
CA GLY A 50 -6.68 -11.30 15.04
C GLY A 50 -7.64 -11.21 13.85
N ASP A 51 -8.80 -10.58 14.06
CA ASP A 51 -9.81 -10.33 13.02
C ASP A 51 -9.41 -9.22 12.04
N TYR A 52 -8.43 -8.42 12.41
CA TYR A 52 -7.90 -7.32 11.60
C TYR A 52 -6.39 -7.40 11.54
N VAL A 53 -5.82 -6.92 10.45
CA VAL A 53 -4.36 -6.86 10.23
C VAL A 53 -3.98 -5.43 9.88
N TRP A 54 -2.99 -4.91 10.57
CA TRP A 54 -2.34 -3.65 10.25
C TRP A 54 -0.90 -3.91 9.86
N ILE A 55 -0.51 -3.47 8.66
CA ILE A 55 0.88 -3.53 8.20
C ILE A 55 1.53 -2.21 8.60
N ALA A 56 2.25 -2.22 9.73
CA ALA A 56 3.04 -1.09 10.18
C ALA A 56 4.49 -1.27 9.72
N GLU A 57 4.93 -0.49 8.75
CA GLU A 57 6.31 -0.54 8.26
C GLU A 57 7.28 0.01 9.31
N ALA A 58 8.49 -0.56 9.36
CA ALA A 58 9.42 -0.36 10.48
C ALA A 58 9.96 1.08 10.60
N ASP A 59 9.91 1.85 9.52
CA ASP A 59 10.39 3.23 9.45
C ASP A 59 9.28 4.28 9.64
N ASP A 60 8.03 3.87 9.60
CA ASP A 60 6.89 4.76 9.79
C ASP A 60 6.51 4.94 11.26
N SER A 61 5.63 5.89 11.50
CA SER A 61 4.97 6.11 12.79
C SER A 61 3.53 6.60 12.58
N CYS A 62 2.75 6.68 13.64
CA CYS A 62 1.38 7.13 13.55
C CYS A 62 0.96 7.94 14.76
N SER A 63 -0.16 8.65 14.63
CA SER A 63 -0.87 9.29 15.73
C SER A 63 -1.35 8.22 16.74
N PRO A 64 -1.33 8.50 18.05
CA PRO A 64 -1.95 7.63 19.05
C PRO A 64 -3.46 7.43 18.83
N TYR A 65 -4.09 8.31 18.06
CA TYR A 65 -5.52 8.24 17.69
C TYR A 65 -5.79 7.46 16.40
N PHE A 66 -4.78 6.87 15.76
CA PHE A 66 -4.91 6.18 14.48
C PHE A 66 -5.99 5.09 14.53
N LEU A 67 -5.86 4.11 15.42
CA LEU A 67 -6.82 3.02 15.50
C LEU A 67 -8.20 3.48 15.96
N GLU A 68 -8.29 4.48 16.84
CA GLU A 68 -9.57 5.05 17.29
C GLU A 68 -10.40 5.60 16.11
N ASN A 69 -9.74 6.18 15.12
CA ASN A 69 -10.41 6.74 13.94
C ASN A 69 -10.65 5.72 12.81
N ILE A 70 -9.81 4.70 12.68
CA ILE A 70 -9.87 3.73 11.58
C ILE A 70 -10.83 2.58 11.90
N MET A 71 -10.79 2.04 13.12
CA MET A 71 -11.53 0.84 13.49
C MET A 71 -13.06 0.96 13.45
N PRO A 72 -13.68 2.13 13.71
CA PRO A 72 -15.13 2.25 13.63
C PRO A 72 -15.76 1.88 12.28
N ALA A 73 -15.01 2.03 11.17
CA ALA A 73 -15.48 1.64 9.84
C ALA A 73 -15.80 0.13 9.75
N PHE A 74 -15.09 -0.70 10.49
CA PHE A 74 -15.26 -2.15 10.49
C PHE A 74 -16.52 -2.66 11.23
N LYS A 75 -17.34 -1.77 11.82
CA LYS A 75 -18.68 -2.10 12.27
C LYS A 75 -19.58 -2.54 11.10
N ASP A 76 -19.31 -2.04 9.89
CA ASP A 76 -19.85 -2.61 8.65
C ASP A 76 -19.06 -3.90 8.32
N ASN A 77 -19.75 -5.03 8.37
CA ASN A 77 -19.14 -6.34 8.12
C ASN A 77 -18.64 -6.51 6.68
N THR A 78 -19.06 -5.64 5.76
CA THR A 78 -18.59 -5.62 4.36
C THR A 78 -17.33 -4.77 4.17
N MET A 79 -16.87 -4.05 5.21
CA MET A 79 -15.65 -3.25 5.16
C MET A 79 -14.43 -4.17 5.16
N VAL A 80 -13.60 -4.07 4.13
CA VAL A 80 -12.37 -4.88 3.99
C VAL A 80 -11.10 -4.07 4.17
N ILE A 81 -11.10 -2.78 3.83
CA ILE A 81 -9.99 -1.84 4.03
C ILE A 81 -10.53 -0.56 4.66
N SER A 82 -9.83 -0.06 5.67
CA SER A 82 -10.02 1.31 6.19
C SER A 82 -8.65 1.97 6.31
N TYR A 83 -8.52 3.18 5.77
CA TYR A 83 -7.25 3.90 5.75
C TYR A 83 -7.42 5.39 6.05
N CYS A 84 -6.32 6.05 6.38
CA CYS A 84 -6.30 7.49 6.61
C CYS A 84 -5.34 8.21 5.67
N GLU A 85 -5.43 9.53 5.68
CA GLU A 85 -4.42 10.38 5.08
C GLU A 85 -3.08 10.24 5.80
N SER A 86 -1.99 10.48 5.04
CA SER A 86 -0.63 10.45 5.56
C SER A 86 0.02 11.83 5.42
N LEU A 87 0.75 12.24 6.45
CA LEU A 87 1.75 13.29 6.30
C LEU A 87 3.13 12.65 6.06
N THR A 88 4.08 13.41 5.53
CA THR A 88 5.46 12.93 5.37
C THR A 88 6.41 13.62 6.33
N ILE A 89 7.33 12.82 6.86
CA ILE A 89 8.41 13.27 7.74
C ILE A 89 9.78 12.84 7.20
N ASP A 90 10.83 13.55 7.58
CA ASP A 90 12.20 13.15 7.30
C ASP A 90 12.77 12.19 8.36
N GLU A 91 14.02 11.79 8.22
CA GLU A 91 14.73 10.92 9.16
C GLU A 91 14.86 11.52 10.59
N LYS A 92 14.68 12.84 10.73
CA LYS A 92 14.72 13.58 12.00
C LYS A 92 13.33 13.92 12.56
N ASN A 93 12.28 13.29 12.02
CA ASN A 93 10.87 13.56 12.33
C ASN A 93 10.40 15.01 12.03
N ARG A 94 11.06 15.72 11.13
CA ARG A 94 10.61 17.05 10.71
C ARG A 94 9.56 16.87 9.60
N LEU A 95 8.47 17.63 9.70
CA LEU A 95 7.40 17.62 8.74
C LEU A 95 7.92 18.10 7.37
N LEU A 96 7.63 17.33 6.33
CA LEU A 96 7.92 17.64 4.93
C LEU A 96 6.64 18.05 4.18
N MET A 97 5.57 17.25 4.30
CA MET A 97 4.27 17.51 3.68
C MET A 97 3.15 17.21 4.66
N GLN A 98 2.12 18.05 4.68
CA GLN A 98 0.95 17.93 5.57
C GLN A 98 0.02 16.76 5.18
N ASP A 99 -0.03 16.42 3.90
CA ASP A 99 -0.82 15.33 3.34
C ASP A 99 -0.25 14.88 1.99
N LEU A 100 -0.76 13.78 1.46
CA LEU A 100 -0.37 13.21 0.18
C LEU A 100 -1.43 13.37 -0.92
N ARG A 101 -2.44 14.24 -0.70
CA ARG A 101 -3.56 14.42 -1.64
C ARG A 101 -3.12 14.81 -3.04
N GLU A 102 -2.10 15.66 -3.19
CA GLU A 102 -1.55 15.99 -4.51
C GLU A 102 -0.98 14.76 -5.26
N TRP A 103 -0.57 13.72 -4.54
CA TRP A 103 -0.06 12.48 -5.13
C TRP A 103 -1.15 11.49 -5.48
N ILE A 104 -2.24 11.45 -4.70
CA ILE A 104 -3.34 10.50 -4.88
C ILE A 104 -4.46 11.09 -5.75
N ASP A 105 -4.82 12.34 -5.57
CA ASP A 105 -5.85 13.06 -6.36
C ASP A 105 -5.22 13.84 -7.54
N ILE A 106 -4.55 13.11 -8.41
CA ILE A 106 -3.76 13.69 -9.53
C ILE A 106 -4.60 14.46 -10.57
N TYR A 107 -5.92 14.38 -10.48
CA TYR A 107 -6.86 15.08 -11.35
C TYR A 107 -7.70 16.14 -10.62
N GLY A 108 -7.45 16.37 -9.32
CA GLY A 108 -8.10 17.41 -8.54
C GLY A 108 -9.60 17.19 -8.37
N THR A 109 -10.00 15.97 -8.14
CA THR A 109 -11.43 15.60 -7.99
C THR A 109 -12.05 16.09 -6.69
N GLY A 110 -11.21 16.40 -5.68
CA GLY A 110 -11.62 16.74 -4.32
C GLY A 110 -12.17 15.56 -3.51
N LYS A 111 -12.07 14.34 -4.01
CA LYS A 111 -12.58 13.14 -3.35
C LYS A 111 -11.99 12.96 -1.95
N TRP A 112 -10.71 13.25 -1.79
CA TRP A 112 -9.98 13.09 -0.52
C TRP A 112 -10.05 14.30 0.43
N ASP A 113 -10.85 15.31 0.09
CA ASP A 113 -11.08 16.45 0.99
C ASP A 113 -12.05 16.13 2.14
N THR A 114 -12.77 15.03 2.04
CA THR A 114 -13.73 14.56 3.06
C THR A 114 -13.58 13.07 3.34
N ASP A 115 -14.00 12.65 4.52
CA ASP A 115 -14.14 11.22 4.83
C ASP A 115 -15.16 10.59 3.88
N TYR A 116 -14.90 9.34 3.45
CA TYR A 116 -15.86 8.63 2.61
C TYR A 116 -15.84 7.12 2.85
N VAL A 117 -16.91 6.47 2.44
CA VAL A 117 -17.03 5.03 2.26
C VAL A 117 -17.43 4.77 0.81
N ASN A 118 -16.80 3.79 0.18
CA ASN A 118 -17.10 3.40 -1.18
C ASN A 118 -17.18 1.88 -1.34
N ASP A 119 -17.91 1.42 -2.34
CA ASP A 119 -17.81 0.04 -2.81
C ASP A 119 -16.42 -0.21 -3.40
N GLY A 120 -15.83 -1.35 -3.09
CA GLY A 120 -14.45 -1.63 -3.49
C GLY A 120 -14.26 -1.78 -5.00
N MET A 121 -15.24 -2.41 -5.70
CA MET A 121 -15.19 -2.53 -7.17
C MET A 121 -15.28 -1.14 -7.82
N LYS A 122 -16.15 -0.28 -7.27
CA LYS A 122 -16.31 1.10 -7.72
C LYS A 122 -15.06 1.93 -7.43
N GLU A 123 -14.46 1.79 -6.24
CA GLU A 123 -13.22 2.47 -5.88
C GLU A 123 -12.10 2.15 -6.88
N VAL A 124 -11.96 0.87 -7.24
CA VAL A 124 -10.95 0.48 -8.22
C VAL A 124 -11.29 1.01 -9.60
N SER A 125 -12.51 0.82 -10.10
CA SER A 125 -12.88 1.20 -11.47
C SER A 125 -12.88 2.70 -11.75
N GLU A 126 -13.04 3.54 -10.71
CA GLU A 126 -13.12 5.00 -10.87
C GLU A 126 -11.81 5.74 -10.58
N THR A 127 -11.00 5.25 -9.62
CA THR A 127 -9.83 5.99 -9.15
C THR A 127 -8.58 5.14 -9.01
N MET A 128 -8.65 4.01 -8.29
CA MET A 128 -7.46 3.21 -8.01
C MET A 128 -6.88 2.54 -9.28
N CYS A 129 -7.68 2.35 -10.34
CA CYS A 129 -7.18 1.89 -11.66
C CYS A 129 -6.22 2.89 -12.32
N ILE A 130 -6.27 4.17 -11.95
CA ILE A 130 -5.44 5.21 -12.55
C ILE A 130 -4.10 5.35 -11.79
N ASN A 131 -4.16 5.32 -10.46
CA ASN A 131 -3.02 5.51 -9.56
C ASN A 131 -3.26 4.77 -8.25
N ASN A 132 -2.20 4.37 -7.53
CA ASN A 132 -2.35 3.86 -6.17
C ASN A 132 -2.86 4.97 -5.25
N THR A 133 -4.05 4.80 -4.69
CA THR A 133 -4.71 5.81 -3.85
C THR A 133 -4.50 5.57 -2.36
N ILE A 134 -3.88 4.46 -1.97
CA ILE A 134 -3.36 4.23 -0.62
C ILE A 134 -1.84 4.41 -0.69
N ALA A 135 -1.38 5.63 -0.50
CA ALA A 135 0.00 6.02 -0.78
C ALA A 135 1.04 5.37 0.14
N ASN A 136 0.63 4.91 1.32
CA ASN A 136 1.51 4.24 2.29
C ASN A 136 0.77 3.13 3.02
N ALA A 137 1.36 1.94 3.08
CA ALA A 137 0.76 0.75 3.67
C ALA A 137 0.44 0.91 5.16
N SER A 138 1.27 1.65 5.89
CA SER A 138 1.08 1.90 7.32
C SER A 138 -0.16 2.73 7.64
N SER A 139 -0.77 3.36 6.63
CA SER A 139 -2.01 4.12 6.78
C SER A 139 -3.27 3.26 6.78
N ALA A 140 -3.16 1.95 6.47
CA ALA A 140 -4.31 1.08 6.22
C ALA A 140 -4.41 -0.09 7.19
N VAL A 141 -5.64 -0.38 7.61
CA VAL A 141 -6.02 -1.60 8.33
C VAL A 141 -6.91 -2.45 7.44
N PHE A 142 -6.73 -3.75 7.50
CA PHE A 142 -7.43 -4.73 6.69
C PHE A 142 -8.29 -5.64 7.58
N ARG A 143 -9.51 -5.97 7.15
CA ARG A 143 -10.21 -7.13 7.72
C ARG A 143 -9.46 -8.39 7.30
N LYS A 144 -9.16 -9.27 8.24
CA LYS A 144 -8.49 -10.53 7.92
C LYS A 144 -9.40 -11.41 7.06
N GLY A 145 -8.84 -11.95 5.99
CA GLY A 145 -9.48 -12.86 5.05
C GLY A 145 -8.48 -13.83 4.46
N ASP A 146 -8.94 -14.74 3.62
CA ASP A 146 -8.05 -15.58 2.82
C ASP A 146 -7.54 -14.81 1.60
N TYR A 147 -6.44 -14.11 1.77
CA TYR A 147 -5.78 -13.32 0.74
C TYR A 147 -4.51 -14.01 0.22
N TYR A 148 -4.34 -15.30 0.49
CA TYR A 148 -3.11 -16.02 0.13
C TYR A 148 -2.76 -15.86 -1.35
N ASN A 149 -3.70 -16.14 -2.25
CA ASN A 149 -3.46 -16.06 -3.69
C ASN A 149 -3.19 -14.63 -4.16
N ILE A 150 -3.88 -13.63 -3.58
CA ILE A 150 -3.65 -12.22 -3.88
C ILE A 150 -2.21 -11.84 -3.52
N MET A 151 -1.75 -12.21 -2.33
CA MET A 151 -0.41 -11.90 -1.86
C MET A 151 0.67 -12.72 -2.58
N GLU A 152 0.36 -13.94 -3.01
CA GLU A 152 1.26 -14.75 -3.83
C GLU A 152 1.57 -14.06 -5.16
N GLU A 153 0.56 -13.53 -5.83
CA GLU A 153 0.73 -12.77 -7.07
C GLU A 153 1.43 -11.42 -6.83
N ALA A 154 1.14 -10.75 -5.70
CA ALA A 154 1.79 -9.48 -5.33
C ALA A 154 3.32 -9.58 -5.25
N LYS A 155 3.88 -10.75 -4.94
CA LYS A 155 5.34 -10.97 -4.90
C LYS A 155 6.04 -10.84 -6.24
N ARG A 156 5.32 -10.87 -7.36
CA ARG A 156 5.88 -10.64 -8.70
C ARG A 156 6.30 -9.18 -8.92
N TYR A 157 5.72 -8.28 -8.15
CA TYR A 157 6.02 -6.85 -8.20
C TYR A 157 7.16 -6.50 -7.24
N ARG A 158 7.98 -5.57 -7.66
CA ARG A 158 9.06 -5.03 -6.80
C ARG A 158 8.60 -3.83 -5.99
N LEU A 159 7.79 -2.97 -6.63
CA LEU A 159 7.34 -1.69 -6.09
C LEU A 159 5.85 -1.68 -5.77
N ALA A 160 5.04 -2.17 -6.69
CA ALA A 160 3.61 -1.91 -6.73
C ALA A 160 2.75 -3.13 -6.33
N GLY A 161 3.31 -4.07 -5.58
CA GLY A 161 2.57 -5.24 -5.09
C GLY A 161 1.55 -4.90 -4.01
N ASP A 162 1.74 -3.79 -3.29
CA ASP A 162 0.74 -3.18 -2.41
C ASP A 162 -0.51 -2.78 -3.21
N TRP A 163 -0.33 -2.05 -4.31
CA TRP A 163 -1.42 -1.64 -5.18
C TRP A 163 -2.21 -2.84 -5.73
N TYR A 164 -1.50 -3.89 -6.21
CA TYR A 164 -2.15 -5.15 -6.59
C TYR A 164 -2.95 -5.76 -5.44
N THR A 165 -2.36 -5.81 -4.25
CA THR A 165 -3.00 -6.36 -3.04
C THR A 165 -4.27 -5.60 -2.69
N TYR A 166 -4.25 -4.26 -2.72
CA TYR A 166 -5.42 -3.44 -2.43
C TYR A 166 -6.54 -3.69 -3.44
N MET A 167 -6.25 -3.66 -4.73
CA MET A 167 -7.25 -3.97 -5.77
C MET A 167 -7.83 -5.38 -5.60
N GLY A 168 -6.99 -6.36 -5.29
CA GLY A 168 -7.43 -7.73 -5.05
C GLY A 168 -8.38 -7.87 -3.87
N ILE A 169 -8.06 -7.23 -2.74
CA ILE A 169 -8.90 -7.25 -1.52
C ILE A 169 -10.20 -6.47 -1.75
N LEU A 170 -10.17 -5.35 -2.46
CA LEU A 170 -11.35 -4.52 -2.74
C LEU A 170 -12.42 -5.20 -3.59
N ARG A 171 -12.09 -6.29 -4.27
CA ARG A 171 -13.10 -7.15 -4.93
C ARG A 171 -14.05 -7.83 -3.94
N LEU A 172 -13.71 -7.85 -2.67
CA LEU A 172 -14.41 -8.61 -1.63
C LEU A 172 -15.27 -7.73 -0.71
N GLY A 173 -15.20 -6.40 -0.85
CA GLY A 173 -15.98 -5.52 0.01
C GLY A 173 -15.69 -4.04 -0.18
N LYS A 174 -15.97 -3.28 0.86
CA LYS A 174 -15.91 -1.80 0.86
C LYS A 174 -14.58 -1.27 1.39
N ILE A 175 -14.32 -0.01 1.04
CA ILE A 175 -13.22 0.80 1.55
C ILE A 175 -13.74 2.02 2.30
N SER A 176 -13.03 2.43 3.35
CA SER A 176 -13.25 3.68 4.07
C SER A 176 -11.99 4.52 4.10
N TYR A 177 -12.14 5.82 3.92
CA TYR A 177 -11.08 6.81 4.05
C TYR A 177 -11.39 7.81 5.14
N CYS A 178 -10.39 8.10 5.97
CA CYS A 178 -10.37 9.18 6.96
C CYS A 178 -9.40 10.27 6.50
N LYS A 179 -9.87 11.49 6.31
CA LYS A 179 -9.10 12.63 5.80
C LYS A 179 -8.04 13.18 6.77
N GLN A 180 -8.06 12.74 8.03
CA GLN A 180 -7.08 13.16 9.01
C GLN A 180 -5.74 12.48 8.71
N SER A 181 -4.63 13.25 8.69
CA SER A 181 -3.27 12.74 8.54
C SER A 181 -2.81 12.06 9.83
N LEU A 182 -3.21 10.80 10.02
CA LEU A 182 -2.93 10.01 11.21
C LEU A 182 -1.75 9.05 11.04
N ASN A 183 -1.28 8.85 9.81
CA ASN A 183 -0.08 8.10 9.49
C ASN A 183 1.06 9.06 9.15
N TYR A 184 2.28 8.75 9.58
CA TYR A 184 3.48 9.56 9.39
C TYR A 184 4.47 8.75 8.56
N HIS A 185 4.41 8.95 7.24
CA HIS A 185 5.25 8.29 6.25
C HIS A 185 6.65 8.88 6.25
N ARG A 186 7.66 8.07 6.51
CA ARG A 186 9.05 8.52 6.54
C ARG A 186 9.70 8.45 5.18
N MET A 187 10.13 9.63 4.70
CA MET A 187 10.92 9.74 3.48
C MET A 187 12.39 9.49 3.77
N GLN A 188 12.97 8.48 3.13
CA GLN A 188 14.39 8.12 3.24
C GLN A 188 15.09 8.35 1.90
N GLU A 189 16.32 8.89 1.91
CA GLU A 189 17.11 9.12 0.69
C GLU A 189 17.44 7.83 -0.08
N LYS A 190 17.48 6.67 0.60
CA LYS A 190 17.80 5.35 0.04
C LYS A 190 16.60 4.40 0.00
N SER A 191 15.40 4.93 -0.21
CA SER A 191 14.22 4.06 -0.32
C SER A 191 14.28 3.17 -1.57
N VAL A 192 13.62 2.00 -1.51
CA VAL A 192 13.49 1.08 -2.65
C VAL A 192 12.87 1.78 -3.85
N THR A 193 11.91 2.65 -3.62
CA THR A 193 11.23 3.45 -4.65
C THR A 193 12.21 4.34 -5.42
N LEU A 194 13.15 5.00 -4.73
CA LEU A 194 14.13 5.89 -5.36
C LEU A 194 15.26 5.14 -6.08
N THR A 195 15.53 3.89 -5.70
CA THR A 195 16.63 3.08 -6.25
C THR A 195 16.19 2.11 -7.34
N THR A 196 14.91 1.97 -7.59
CA THR A 196 14.38 1.05 -8.61
C THR A 196 14.57 1.63 -10.01
N ASN A 197 14.85 0.74 -10.97
CA ASN A 197 15.00 1.09 -12.39
C ASN A 197 13.69 1.64 -12.95
N ALA A 198 13.75 2.79 -13.63
CA ALA A 198 12.61 3.48 -14.24
C ALA A 198 11.78 2.60 -15.20
N HIS A 199 12.41 1.70 -15.97
CA HIS A 199 11.69 0.78 -16.84
C HIS A 199 10.81 -0.17 -16.01
N LYS A 200 11.37 -0.77 -14.95
CA LYS A 200 10.62 -1.68 -14.09
C LYS A 200 9.47 -0.98 -13.37
N GLU A 201 9.70 0.23 -12.88
CA GLU A 201 8.62 1.04 -12.28
C GLU A 201 7.47 1.26 -13.28
N PHE A 202 7.81 1.65 -14.51
CA PHE A 202 6.81 1.89 -15.54
C PHE A 202 6.07 0.62 -15.96
N ASP A 203 6.78 -0.51 -16.11
CA ASP A 203 6.20 -1.81 -16.44
C ASP A 203 5.19 -2.25 -15.37
N GLU A 204 5.53 -2.10 -14.09
CA GLU A 204 4.62 -2.46 -12.98
C GLU A 204 3.36 -1.60 -12.99
N ILE A 205 3.49 -0.28 -13.18
CA ILE A 205 2.34 0.64 -13.28
C ILE A 205 1.42 0.23 -14.44
N VAL A 206 1.96 0.00 -15.64
CA VAL A 206 1.17 -0.39 -16.81
C VAL A 206 0.49 -1.72 -16.61
N SER A 207 1.19 -2.70 -16.02
CA SER A 207 0.63 -4.02 -15.72
C SER A 207 -0.56 -3.94 -14.78
N LEU A 208 -0.47 -3.12 -13.71
CA LEU A 208 -1.56 -2.96 -12.76
C LEU A 208 -2.75 -2.21 -13.33
N GLN A 209 -2.51 -1.22 -14.16
CA GLN A 209 -3.58 -0.52 -14.88
C GLN A 209 -4.27 -1.44 -15.89
N ASN A 210 -3.52 -2.34 -16.58
CA ASN A 210 -4.10 -3.36 -17.44
C ASN A 210 -4.90 -4.38 -16.62
N PHE A 211 -4.37 -4.84 -15.49
CA PHE A 211 -5.11 -5.68 -14.56
C PHE A 211 -6.45 -5.03 -14.17
N ALA A 212 -6.44 -3.77 -13.78
CA ALA A 212 -7.67 -3.07 -13.43
C ALA A 212 -8.65 -3.01 -14.62
N MET A 213 -8.21 -2.65 -15.82
CA MET A 213 -9.06 -2.57 -17.01
C MET A 213 -9.63 -3.93 -17.44
N ASN A 214 -8.96 -5.04 -17.13
CA ASN A 214 -9.39 -6.38 -17.50
C ASN A 214 -10.36 -7.02 -16.50
N TYR A 215 -10.26 -6.64 -15.22
CA TYR A 215 -11.01 -7.30 -14.14
C TYR A 215 -12.07 -6.42 -13.46
N PHE A 216 -12.09 -5.12 -13.76
CA PHE A 216 -13.06 -4.18 -13.22
C PHE A 216 -13.78 -3.44 -14.34
N ASP A 217 -15.00 -2.98 -14.08
CA ASP A 217 -15.81 -2.24 -15.05
C ASP A 217 -15.32 -0.79 -15.20
N VAL A 218 -14.15 -0.63 -15.81
CA VAL A 218 -13.51 0.68 -16.03
C VAL A 218 -14.14 1.32 -17.27
N LYS A 219 -14.80 2.47 -17.09
CA LYS A 219 -15.43 3.22 -18.17
C LYS A 219 -14.42 3.82 -19.15
N GLU A 220 -14.85 4.09 -20.40
CA GLU A 220 -13.96 4.63 -21.43
C GLU A 220 -13.33 5.97 -21.02
N GLU A 221 -14.08 6.86 -20.36
CA GLU A 221 -13.55 8.13 -19.87
C GLU A 221 -12.41 7.92 -18.85
N THR A 222 -12.53 6.91 -18.00
CA THR A 222 -11.48 6.56 -17.03
C THR A 222 -10.28 5.91 -17.73
N LYS A 223 -10.49 5.12 -18.80
CA LYS A 223 -9.38 4.56 -19.60
C LYS A 223 -8.56 5.67 -20.27
N GLU A 224 -9.20 6.73 -20.76
CA GLU A 224 -8.49 7.91 -21.28
C GLU A 224 -7.56 8.51 -20.23
N LEU A 225 -8.05 8.69 -19.00
CA LEU A 225 -7.22 9.17 -17.88
C LEU A 225 -6.04 8.24 -17.56
N ILE A 226 -6.25 6.91 -17.63
CA ILE A 226 -5.17 5.92 -17.48
C ILE A 226 -4.10 6.13 -18.56
N TYR A 227 -4.49 6.29 -19.83
CA TYR A 227 -3.53 6.49 -20.92
C TYR A 227 -2.80 7.83 -20.80
N GLU A 228 -3.47 8.89 -20.39
CA GLU A 228 -2.83 10.18 -20.09
C GLU A 228 -1.81 10.05 -18.95
N ARG A 229 -2.17 9.35 -17.87
CA ARG A 229 -1.29 9.07 -16.74
C ARG A 229 -0.05 8.31 -17.18
N ARG A 230 -0.20 7.28 -18.01
CA ARG A 230 0.93 6.51 -18.60
C ARG A 230 1.85 7.42 -19.41
N ALA A 231 1.27 8.25 -20.27
CA ALA A 231 2.05 9.18 -21.10
C ALA A 231 2.81 10.20 -20.25
N LYS A 232 2.19 10.75 -19.20
CA LYS A 232 2.81 11.66 -18.25
C LYS A 232 3.96 10.97 -17.49
N LYS A 233 3.71 9.78 -16.93
CA LYS A 233 4.70 9.01 -16.17
C LYS A 233 5.88 8.61 -17.03
N ARG A 234 5.65 8.13 -18.27
CA ARG A 234 6.70 7.80 -19.23
C ARG A 234 7.62 8.99 -19.50
N ARG A 235 7.06 10.20 -19.67
CA ARG A 235 7.85 11.42 -19.84
C ARG A 235 8.66 11.76 -18.59
N GLN A 236 8.07 11.68 -17.41
CA GLN A 236 8.74 11.93 -16.12
C GLN A 236 9.95 11.01 -15.90
N LEU A 237 9.83 9.74 -16.33
CA LEU A 237 10.89 8.75 -16.21
C LEU A 237 11.92 8.77 -17.36
N GLY A 238 11.77 9.67 -18.34
CA GLY A 238 12.70 9.76 -19.48
C GLY A 238 12.60 8.58 -20.47
N LEU A 239 11.45 7.87 -20.51
CA LEU A 239 11.25 6.63 -21.27
C LEU A 239 10.55 6.85 -22.63
N GLN A 240 10.92 7.91 -23.38
CA GLN A 240 10.35 8.17 -24.70
C GLN A 240 10.62 6.99 -25.65
N GLY A 241 9.55 6.49 -26.30
CA GLY A 241 9.64 5.34 -27.21
C GLY A 241 9.68 3.97 -26.54
N TYR A 242 9.73 3.90 -25.21
CA TYR A 242 9.66 2.62 -24.50
C TYR A 242 8.25 2.05 -24.48
N HIS A 243 8.12 0.75 -24.76
CA HIS A 243 6.89 -0.03 -24.61
C HIS A 243 7.00 -0.91 -23.39
N ALA A 244 6.07 -0.73 -22.45
CA ALA A 244 6.08 -1.48 -21.19
C ALA A 244 5.87 -2.99 -21.42
N VAL A 245 6.53 -3.80 -20.60
CA VAL A 245 6.27 -5.24 -20.50
C VAL A 245 5.07 -5.45 -19.58
N ASP A 246 4.04 -6.12 -20.08
CA ASP A 246 2.84 -6.44 -19.30
C ASP A 246 3.02 -7.76 -18.56
N TYR A 247 3.05 -7.70 -17.24
CA TYR A 247 3.13 -8.89 -16.39
C TYR A 247 1.78 -9.62 -16.26
N CYS A 248 0.66 -8.93 -16.51
CA CYS A 248 -0.68 -9.51 -16.40
C CYS A 248 -1.06 -10.39 -17.59
N SER A 249 -0.39 -10.27 -18.72
CA SER A 249 -0.66 -11.09 -19.92
C SER A 249 -0.27 -12.56 -19.78
N ARG A 250 0.23 -12.96 -18.60
CA ARG A 250 0.70 -14.33 -18.30
C ARG A 250 -0.09 -15.02 -17.19
N ILE A 251 -1.25 -14.48 -16.80
CA ILE A 251 -2.15 -15.09 -15.82
C ILE A 251 -3.27 -15.84 -16.53
#